data_995d23760ef6f902b2513d026cf90331
#
_entry.id   995d23760ef6f902b2513d026cf90331
#
_cell.length_a   1.000
_cell.length_b   1.000
_cell.length_c   1.000
_cell.angle_alpha   90.00
_cell.angle_beta   90.00
_cell.angle_gamma   90.00
#
_symmetry.space_group_name_H-M   'P 1'
#
loop_
_entity.id
_entity.type
_entity.pdbx_description
1 polymer ?
#
loop_
_entity_poly.entity_id
_entity_poly.type
_entity_poly.pdbx_seq_one_letter_code
_entity_poly.pdbx_strand_id
1 'polypeptide(L)'
;DCADLSTACGRCKNAAKEVYKPPNLVVRWFFFGLNEMNENKIVELATEQALVLDCGKSLKSFKTAYTTYGKLNDAKDNAILICHALTGDQYVASNHPITKKEGWWSYIVGPEKPIDTNKFFVVCPNVIGGCMGSTGPKEINSETGKVYGTEFPVITIADMVRAQKLLIDYLGIEKIFCVTGGSMGGMLVLEWLSKFPEMVHSAIPIATATNHSAQNIALNELARQSIMADPNWNSGNYYNSDNKPLKGLSVARMAAHISYLSKDALHSKFGRNLQDKSSLDYSFDADFQIESYLRHQGFTFVDRFDANSYLYITRAMDYFDVSSSNNGSLIESFKNTSSKVLCISFTSDWLYPTSENKKIVKVFNTL
;
A
#
# COMPACT_ATOMS: atom_id res chain seq x y z
N ASP A 1 2.07 10.77 4.12
CA ASP A 1 3.47 11.09 3.85
C ASP A 1 4.26 11.75 4.96
N CYS A 2 3.98 11.43 6.21
CA CYS A 2 4.75 11.92 7.34
C CYS A 2 5.62 10.83 8.00
N ALA A 3 5.79 9.69 7.40
CA ALA A 3 6.39 8.53 8.07
C ALA A 3 7.89 8.31 7.85
N ASP A 4 8.62 9.18 7.15
CA ASP A 4 10.06 8.88 6.88
C ASP A 4 10.96 10.14 6.89
N LEU A 5 10.81 10.99 7.90
CA LEU A 5 11.63 12.22 8.04
C LEU A 5 12.81 12.11 9.01
N SER A 6 13.07 10.96 9.64
CA SER A 6 14.02 10.90 10.75
C SER A 6 15.43 10.38 10.42
N THR A 7 15.73 9.96 9.20
CA THR A 7 17.00 9.23 8.94
C THR A 7 17.97 9.87 7.93
N ALA A 8 17.79 11.13 7.53
CA ALA A 8 18.63 11.73 6.49
C ALA A 8 19.55 12.87 6.97
N CYS A 9 20.04 12.86 8.21
CA CYS A 9 21.12 13.78 8.57
C CYS A 9 21.97 13.26 9.72
N GLY A 10 23.18 12.79 9.40
CA GLY A 10 24.18 12.34 10.38
C GLY A 10 24.76 13.43 11.30
N ARG A 11 24.31 14.68 11.23
CA ARG A 11 24.83 15.81 12.03
C ARG A 11 23.97 16.21 13.22
N CYS A 12 22.81 15.63 13.45
CA CYS A 12 22.00 15.95 14.62
C CYS A 12 22.35 15.17 15.89
N LYS A 13 23.45 14.42 15.90
CA LYS A 13 23.84 13.61 17.07
C LYS A 13 24.53 14.40 18.21
N ASN A 14 24.83 15.67 18.05
CA ASN A 14 25.59 16.43 19.07
C ASN A 14 24.85 17.57 19.77
N ALA A 15 23.54 17.71 19.59
CA ALA A 15 22.77 18.80 20.24
C ALA A 15 21.78 18.33 21.32
N ALA A 16 21.91 17.09 21.78
CA ALA A 16 21.05 16.58 22.86
C ALA A 16 21.88 16.04 24.02
N LYS A 17 22.70 16.92 24.64
CA LYS A 17 23.30 16.65 25.95
C LYS A 17 22.95 17.81 26.87
N GLU A 18 21.76 17.77 27.42
CA GLU A 18 21.39 18.25 28.75
C GLU A 18 19.90 18.00 28.93
N VAL A 19 19.56 16.75 29.26
CA VAL A 19 18.21 16.40 29.73
C VAL A 19 18.35 16.13 31.22
N TYR A 20 17.70 17.02 31.98
CA TYR A 20 17.35 16.95 33.38
C TYR A 20 17.09 15.52 33.84
N LYS A 21 17.89 15.02 34.81
CA LYS A 21 17.61 13.77 35.55
C LYS A 21 16.77 14.11 36.79
N PRO A 22 15.51 13.69 36.88
CA PRO A 22 14.81 13.73 38.15
C PRO A 22 15.34 12.60 39.07
N PRO A 23 15.44 12.83 40.37
CA PRO A 23 15.90 11.81 41.30
C PRO A 23 14.81 10.77 41.58
N ASN A 24 15.21 9.50 41.54
CA ASN A 24 14.51 8.35 42.09
C ASN A 24 13.12 8.01 41.53
N LEU A 25 13.03 7.61 40.27
CA LEU A 25 11.90 6.83 39.77
C LEU A 25 12.33 5.38 39.58
N VAL A 26 11.96 4.50 40.49
CA VAL A 26 12.07 3.05 40.31
C VAL A 26 10.95 2.62 39.35
N VAL A 27 11.23 2.57 38.06
CA VAL A 27 10.31 2.02 37.08
C VAL A 27 10.39 0.50 37.19
N ARG A 28 9.45 -0.10 37.92
CA ARG A 28 9.18 -1.54 37.84
C ARG A 28 8.51 -1.82 36.49
N TRP A 29 9.27 -2.33 35.54
CA TRP A 29 8.73 -2.91 34.33
C TRP A 29 7.97 -4.18 34.70
N PHE A 30 6.64 -4.08 34.73
CA PHE A 30 5.80 -5.26 34.69
C PHE A 30 5.82 -5.76 33.24
N PHE A 31 6.58 -6.82 32.97
CA PHE A 31 6.42 -7.65 31.81
C PHE A 31 5.06 -8.37 31.90
N PHE A 32 3.98 -7.71 31.54
CA PHE A 32 2.77 -8.39 31.14
C PHE A 32 3.03 -9.00 29.76
N GLY A 33 2.76 -10.32 29.65
CA GLY A 33 3.05 -11.19 28.54
C GLY A 33 2.94 -10.54 27.16
N LEU A 34 4.07 -10.23 26.57
CA LEU A 34 4.24 -9.88 25.16
C LEU A 34 4.29 -11.21 24.33
N ASN A 35 3.28 -12.04 24.45
CA ASN A 35 3.18 -13.29 23.70
C ASN A 35 1.84 -13.40 23.00
N GLU A 36 1.66 -12.55 22.02
CA GLU A 36 0.87 -12.74 20.79
C GLU A 36 1.21 -11.60 19.83
N MET A 37 2.49 -11.36 19.60
CA MET A 37 2.91 -10.35 18.66
C MET A 37 2.83 -10.89 17.23
N ASN A 38 1.70 -10.60 16.57
CA ASN A 38 1.59 -10.17 15.20
C ASN A 38 2.48 -10.90 14.20
N GLU A 39 2.34 -12.23 14.15
CA GLU A 39 2.98 -13.03 13.13
C GLU A 39 2.31 -12.76 11.78
N ASN A 40 3.13 -12.70 10.74
CA ASN A 40 2.63 -12.76 9.37
C ASN A 40 1.91 -14.10 9.20
N LYS A 41 0.61 -14.03 8.93
CA LYS A 41 -0.23 -15.19 8.69
C LYS A 41 -0.39 -15.36 7.18
N ILE A 42 -0.43 -16.61 6.73
CA ILE A 42 -0.72 -16.94 5.34
C ILE A 42 -1.84 -17.98 5.35
N VAL A 43 -2.87 -17.72 4.56
CA VAL A 43 -3.96 -18.67 4.34
C VAL A 43 -4.09 -18.97 2.84
N GLU A 44 -4.43 -20.19 2.53
CA GLU A 44 -4.78 -20.63 1.18
C GLU A 44 -6.30 -20.55 1.00
N LEU A 45 -6.73 -19.80 0.01
CA LEU A 45 -8.13 -19.49 -0.27
C LEU A 45 -8.53 -20.02 -1.65
N ALA A 46 -9.83 -20.05 -1.95
CA ALA A 46 -10.40 -20.52 -3.22
C ALA A 46 -10.02 -21.97 -3.56
N THR A 47 -9.89 -22.82 -2.55
CA THR A 47 -9.52 -24.25 -2.71
C THR A 47 -10.63 -25.07 -3.34
N GLU A 48 -11.88 -24.78 -3.02
CA GLU A 48 -13.06 -25.48 -3.55
C GLU A 48 -13.57 -24.80 -4.84
N GLN A 49 -13.71 -23.48 -4.81
CA GLN A 49 -14.20 -22.68 -5.94
C GLN A 49 -13.15 -21.63 -6.32
N ALA A 50 -12.68 -21.68 -7.56
CA ALA A 50 -11.69 -20.75 -8.07
C ALA A 50 -12.21 -19.29 -8.07
N LEU A 51 -11.33 -18.34 -7.78
CA LEU A 51 -11.59 -16.92 -7.93
C LEU A 51 -11.56 -16.56 -9.41
N VAL A 52 -12.72 -16.21 -9.97
CA VAL A 52 -12.83 -15.71 -11.35
C VAL A 52 -12.37 -14.25 -11.39
N LEU A 53 -11.44 -13.95 -12.29
CA LEU A 53 -10.85 -12.63 -12.47
C LEU A 53 -11.53 -11.88 -13.63
N ASP A 54 -11.48 -10.55 -13.59
CA ASP A 54 -12.08 -9.70 -14.64
C ASP A 54 -11.46 -9.94 -16.03
N CYS A 55 -10.22 -10.41 -16.10
CA CYS A 55 -9.58 -10.80 -17.36
C CYS A 55 -10.09 -12.14 -17.95
N GLY A 56 -11.08 -12.79 -17.34
CA GLY A 56 -11.63 -14.08 -17.75
C GLY A 56 -10.83 -15.31 -17.33
N LYS A 57 -9.66 -15.13 -16.72
CA LYS A 57 -8.90 -16.24 -16.12
C LYS A 57 -9.37 -16.50 -14.68
N SER A 58 -8.90 -17.59 -14.08
CA SER A 58 -9.23 -17.95 -12.71
C SER A 58 -7.96 -18.24 -11.90
N LEU A 59 -8.00 -17.92 -10.61
CA LEU A 59 -7.02 -18.37 -9.63
C LEU A 59 -7.67 -19.44 -8.75
N LYS A 60 -7.17 -20.66 -8.85
CA LYS A 60 -7.54 -21.76 -7.97
C LYS A 60 -6.47 -21.89 -6.90
N SER A 61 -6.90 -21.93 -5.64
CA SER A 61 -5.99 -22.12 -4.51
C SER A 61 -4.86 -21.09 -4.48
N PHE A 62 -5.18 -19.87 -4.08
CA PHE A 62 -4.20 -18.80 -3.93
C PHE A 62 -3.94 -18.46 -2.47
N LYS A 63 -2.73 -18.00 -2.18
CA LYS A 63 -2.32 -17.56 -0.85
C LYS A 63 -2.64 -16.10 -0.62
N THR A 64 -3.12 -15.76 0.57
CA THR A 64 -3.20 -14.38 1.06
C THR A 64 -2.38 -14.27 2.34
N ALA A 65 -1.36 -13.42 2.33
CA ALA A 65 -0.63 -13.03 3.52
C ALA A 65 -1.36 -11.87 4.22
N TYR A 66 -1.42 -11.88 5.55
CA TYR A 66 -2.10 -10.85 6.31
C TYR A 66 -1.56 -10.76 7.73
N THR A 67 -1.79 -9.62 8.37
CA THR A 67 -1.58 -9.45 9.81
C THR A 67 -2.90 -9.07 10.48
N THR A 68 -3.02 -9.41 11.76
CA THR A 68 -4.17 -9.02 12.59
C THR A 68 -3.71 -8.42 13.90
N TYR A 69 -4.48 -7.49 14.45
CA TYR A 69 -4.22 -6.85 15.74
C TYR A 69 -5.51 -6.74 16.52
N GLY A 70 -5.45 -6.93 17.85
CA GLY A 70 -6.63 -6.94 18.68
C GLY A 70 -7.42 -8.25 18.57
N LYS A 71 -8.68 -8.23 18.99
CA LYS A 71 -9.54 -9.41 19.07
C LYS A 71 -10.91 -9.14 18.44
N LEU A 72 -11.36 -10.09 17.59
CA LEU A 72 -12.72 -10.10 17.06
C LEU A 72 -13.70 -10.35 18.22
N ASN A 73 -14.73 -9.52 18.34
CA ASN A 73 -15.77 -9.65 19.34
C ASN A 73 -16.75 -10.78 18.97
N ASP A 74 -17.61 -11.18 19.94
CA ASP A 74 -18.58 -12.25 19.74
C ASP A 74 -19.67 -11.88 18.70
N ALA A 75 -19.96 -10.59 18.55
CA ALA A 75 -20.87 -10.08 17.51
C ALA A 75 -20.23 -10.03 16.11
N LYS A 76 -18.91 -10.28 16.00
CA LYS A 76 -18.14 -10.30 14.74
C LYS A 76 -18.29 -9.04 13.88
N ASP A 77 -18.42 -7.88 14.53
CA ASP A 77 -18.74 -6.59 13.89
C ASP A 77 -17.76 -5.45 14.22
N ASN A 78 -16.71 -5.72 15.02
CA ASN A 78 -15.70 -4.73 15.40
C ASN A 78 -14.45 -4.75 14.49
N ALA A 79 -14.52 -5.34 13.31
CA ALA A 79 -13.37 -5.45 12.42
C ALA A 79 -13.08 -4.13 11.72
N ILE A 80 -11.79 -3.75 11.65
CA ILE A 80 -11.29 -2.67 10.79
C ILE A 80 -10.40 -3.29 9.72
N LEU A 81 -10.79 -3.13 8.46
CA LEU A 81 -10.00 -3.57 7.30
C LEU A 81 -9.12 -2.42 6.82
N ILE A 82 -7.81 -2.62 6.86
CA ILE A 82 -6.84 -1.64 6.35
C ILE A 82 -6.33 -2.11 4.99
N CYS A 83 -6.54 -1.29 3.97
CA CYS A 83 -6.12 -1.52 2.61
C CYS A 83 -4.83 -0.74 2.33
N HIS A 84 -3.72 -1.44 2.06
CA HIS A 84 -2.43 -0.79 1.82
C HIS A 84 -2.34 -0.14 0.43
N ALA A 85 -1.43 0.82 0.27
CA ALA A 85 -1.14 1.48 -1.01
C ALA A 85 -0.26 0.60 -1.92
N LEU A 86 -0.01 1.05 -3.17
CA LEU A 86 0.75 0.34 -4.22
C LEU A 86 1.99 -0.41 -3.70
N THR A 87 2.84 0.27 -2.95
CA THR A 87 4.10 -0.29 -2.44
C THR A 87 4.07 -0.60 -0.95
N GLY A 88 2.87 -0.64 -0.36
CA GLY A 88 2.64 -1.08 1.00
C GLY A 88 2.55 -2.61 1.10
N ASP A 89 2.30 -3.06 2.30
CA ASP A 89 2.16 -4.47 2.66
C ASP A 89 1.29 -4.61 3.92
N GLN A 90 1.18 -5.84 4.42
CA GLN A 90 0.37 -6.15 5.59
C GLN A 90 0.96 -5.66 6.93
N TYR A 91 2.22 -5.24 6.99
CA TYR A 91 2.88 -4.86 8.25
C TYR A 91 2.51 -3.43 8.67
N VAL A 92 1.23 -3.23 9.00
CA VAL A 92 0.67 -1.91 9.32
C VAL A 92 1.15 -1.37 10.66
N ALA A 93 1.35 -2.23 11.66
CA ALA A 93 1.80 -1.82 13.01
C ALA A 93 3.00 -2.64 13.54
N SER A 94 3.20 -3.89 13.06
CA SER A 94 4.36 -4.69 13.41
C SER A 94 5.59 -4.37 12.57
N ASN A 95 6.78 -4.69 13.07
CA ASN A 95 8.03 -4.44 12.37
C ASN A 95 8.11 -5.21 11.06
N HIS A 96 8.51 -4.52 10.00
CA HIS A 96 8.68 -5.12 8.69
C HIS A 96 9.86 -6.11 8.67
N PRO A 97 9.69 -7.37 8.18
CA PRO A 97 10.69 -8.43 8.31
C PRO A 97 11.98 -8.17 7.52
N ILE A 98 11.92 -7.43 6.41
CA ILE A 98 13.09 -7.11 5.57
C ILE A 98 13.75 -5.82 6.05
N THR A 99 13.01 -4.72 6.13
CA THR A 99 13.57 -3.39 6.44
C THR A 99 13.86 -3.18 7.92
N LYS A 100 13.28 -4.02 8.81
CA LYS A 100 13.32 -3.91 10.27
C LYS A 100 12.72 -2.61 10.83
N LYS A 101 12.14 -1.79 9.97
CA LYS A 101 11.41 -0.56 10.36
C LYS A 101 10.09 -0.92 11.01
N GLU A 102 9.57 -0.02 11.84
CA GLU A 102 8.21 -0.10 12.38
C GLU A 102 7.17 -0.14 11.26
N GLY A 103 5.99 -0.70 11.58
CA GLY A 103 4.86 -0.73 10.66
C GLY A 103 4.50 0.68 10.17
N TRP A 104 4.06 0.76 8.92
CA TRP A 104 3.86 2.04 8.24
C TRP A 104 2.74 2.92 8.84
N TRP A 105 1.85 2.37 9.70
CA TRP A 105 0.87 3.07 10.54
C TRP A 105 1.00 2.73 12.01
N SER A 106 2.18 2.35 12.49
CA SER A 106 2.42 2.01 13.89
C SER A 106 2.01 3.10 14.87
N TYR A 107 2.03 4.37 14.48
CA TYR A 107 1.58 5.50 15.30
C TYR A 107 0.03 5.67 15.33
N ILE A 108 -0.72 5.05 14.41
CA ILE A 108 -2.19 5.09 14.35
C ILE A 108 -2.81 3.82 14.92
N VAL A 109 -2.19 2.65 14.67
CA VAL A 109 -2.72 1.34 15.04
C VAL A 109 -2.00 0.78 16.27
N GLY A 110 -2.74 0.43 17.30
CA GLY A 110 -2.21 -0.15 18.53
C GLY A 110 -3.11 0.14 19.74
N PRO A 111 -2.75 -0.40 20.93
CA PRO A 111 -3.46 -0.09 22.16
C PRO A 111 -3.48 1.42 22.43
N GLU A 112 -4.65 1.97 22.75
CA GLU A 112 -4.87 3.39 23.07
C GLU A 112 -4.51 4.39 21.96
N LYS A 113 -4.29 3.90 20.71
CA LYS A 113 -4.05 4.72 19.52
C LYS A 113 -5.38 5.04 18.81
N PRO A 114 -5.39 5.93 17.79
CA PRO A 114 -6.61 6.28 17.06
C PRO A 114 -7.39 5.05 16.54
N ILE A 115 -6.70 4.01 16.07
CA ILE A 115 -7.25 2.68 15.82
C ILE A 115 -6.85 1.80 17.00
N ASP A 116 -7.68 1.83 18.05
CA ASP A 116 -7.42 1.18 19.33
C ASP A 116 -7.65 -0.33 19.25
N THR A 117 -6.58 -1.09 19.26
CA THR A 117 -6.64 -2.56 19.19
C THR A 117 -7.17 -3.24 20.46
N ASN A 118 -7.41 -2.50 21.55
CA ASN A 118 -8.18 -2.98 22.71
C ASN A 118 -9.68 -3.07 22.38
N LYS A 119 -10.17 -2.33 21.38
CA LYS A 119 -11.57 -2.25 20.99
C LYS A 119 -11.86 -2.91 19.66
N PHE A 120 -10.93 -2.80 18.71
CA PHE A 120 -11.11 -3.22 17.33
C PHE A 120 -10.21 -4.38 16.96
N PHE A 121 -10.74 -5.25 16.11
CA PHE A 121 -9.99 -6.29 15.43
C PHE A 121 -9.51 -5.75 14.08
N VAL A 122 -8.24 -5.40 13.99
CA VAL A 122 -7.65 -4.85 12.77
C VAL A 122 -7.13 -5.97 11.88
N VAL A 123 -7.45 -5.92 10.60
CA VAL A 123 -6.95 -6.84 9.57
C VAL A 123 -6.30 -6.04 8.46
N CYS A 124 -5.08 -6.40 8.09
CA CYS A 124 -4.39 -5.83 6.93
C CYS A 124 -3.89 -6.97 6.02
N PRO A 125 -4.56 -7.26 4.90
CA PRO A 125 -4.10 -8.22 3.92
C PRO A 125 -3.08 -7.62 2.96
N ASN A 126 -2.11 -8.42 2.51
CA ASN A 126 -1.33 -8.12 1.32
C ASN A 126 -2.18 -8.49 0.08
N VAL A 127 -2.26 -7.60 -0.90
CA VAL A 127 -3.08 -7.84 -2.10
C VAL A 127 -2.53 -8.99 -2.95
N ILE A 128 -3.39 -9.70 -3.66
CA ILE A 128 -2.96 -10.60 -4.74
C ILE A 128 -2.21 -9.80 -5.81
N GLY A 129 -1.23 -10.40 -6.45
CA GLY A 129 -0.28 -9.69 -7.33
C GLY A 129 0.84 -8.98 -6.59
N GLY A 130 0.76 -8.88 -5.24
CA GLY A 130 1.81 -8.35 -4.37
C GLY A 130 3.00 -9.30 -4.23
N CYS A 131 3.99 -8.88 -3.42
CA CYS A 131 5.24 -9.63 -3.27
C CYS A 131 5.62 -9.93 -1.81
N MET A 132 4.68 -9.75 -0.87
CA MET A 132 4.95 -9.96 0.57
C MET A 132 4.20 -11.18 1.14
N GLY A 133 4.07 -12.24 0.31
CA GLY A 133 3.53 -13.55 0.73
C GLY A 133 2.15 -13.89 0.18
N SER A 134 1.41 -12.95 -0.42
CA SER A 134 0.24 -13.26 -1.23
C SER A 134 0.65 -13.75 -2.62
N THR A 135 -0.21 -14.56 -3.24
CA THR A 135 0.04 -15.05 -4.60
C THR A 135 0.18 -13.90 -5.57
N GLY A 136 1.29 -13.89 -6.29
CA GLY A 136 1.67 -12.89 -7.27
C GLY A 136 2.68 -13.45 -8.27
N PRO A 137 3.25 -12.61 -9.13
CA PRO A 137 4.15 -13.03 -10.21
C PRO A 137 5.37 -13.85 -9.76
N LYS A 138 5.88 -13.64 -8.56
CA LYS A 138 7.05 -14.36 -8.03
C LYS A 138 6.72 -15.74 -7.45
N GLU A 139 5.44 -16.03 -7.24
CA GLU A 139 5.02 -17.29 -6.64
C GLU A 139 5.01 -18.43 -7.68
N ILE A 140 5.06 -19.67 -7.18
CA ILE A 140 4.98 -20.86 -8.02
C ILE A 140 3.51 -21.10 -8.39
N ASN A 141 3.26 -21.26 -9.69
CA ASN A 141 1.98 -21.74 -10.18
C ASN A 141 1.85 -23.22 -9.84
N SER A 142 0.86 -23.57 -9.01
CA SER A 142 0.62 -24.94 -8.56
C SER A 142 0.27 -25.92 -9.68
N GLU A 143 -0.26 -25.42 -10.81
CA GLU A 143 -0.64 -26.25 -11.96
C GLU A 143 0.57 -26.61 -12.83
N THR A 144 1.56 -25.73 -12.92
CA THR A 144 2.72 -25.93 -13.80
C THR A 144 4.03 -26.25 -13.06
N GLY A 145 4.07 -26.01 -11.74
CA GLY A 145 5.27 -26.12 -10.91
C GLY A 145 6.35 -25.06 -11.22
N LYS A 146 6.05 -24.05 -12.05
CA LYS A 146 6.96 -22.97 -12.43
C LYS A 146 6.53 -21.65 -11.78
N VAL A 147 7.48 -20.72 -11.64
CA VAL A 147 7.18 -19.35 -11.23
C VAL A 147 6.25 -18.72 -12.27
N TYR A 148 5.23 -18.01 -11.82
CA TYR A 148 4.28 -17.34 -12.71
C TYR A 148 4.96 -16.37 -13.68
N GLY A 149 5.83 -15.50 -13.17
CA GLY A 149 6.42 -14.44 -14.00
C GLY A 149 5.33 -13.61 -14.69
N THR A 150 5.48 -13.42 -16.00
CA THR A 150 4.49 -12.73 -16.85
C THR A 150 3.30 -13.62 -17.25
N GLU A 151 3.29 -14.90 -16.89
CA GLU A 151 2.13 -15.78 -17.04
C GLU A 151 1.08 -15.57 -15.91
N PHE A 152 1.42 -14.82 -14.87
CA PHE A 152 0.45 -14.42 -13.84
C PHE A 152 -0.73 -13.73 -14.52
N PRO A 153 -1.99 -14.04 -14.15
CA PRO A 153 -3.14 -13.39 -14.78
C PRO A 153 -3.16 -11.89 -14.45
N VAL A 154 -3.58 -11.09 -15.44
CA VAL A 154 -3.82 -9.66 -15.18
C VAL A 154 -5.00 -9.56 -14.19
N ILE A 155 -4.77 -8.78 -13.15
CA ILE A 155 -5.72 -8.54 -12.07
C ILE A 155 -6.23 -7.11 -12.08
N THR A 156 -7.34 -6.87 -11.41
CA THR A 156 -7.95 -5.56 -11.20
C THR A 156 -8.07 -5.25 -9.70
N ILE A 157 -8.42 -4.00 -9.37
CA ILE A 157 -8.76 -3.61 -7.99
C ILE A 157 -9.98 -4.40 -7.50
N ALA A 158 -10.94 -4.68 -8.37
CA ALA A 158 -12.11 -5.51 -8.05
C ALA A 158 -11.70 -6.96 -7.72
N ASP A 159 -10.75 -7.54 -8.44
CA ASP A 159 -10.18 -8.86 -8.13
C ASP A 159 -9.52 -8.90 -6.76
N MET A 160 -8.75 -7.85 -6.42
CA MET A 160 -8.12 -7.73 -5.11
C MET A 160 -9.17 -7.67 -3.99
N VAL A 161 -10.26 -6.94 -4.18
CA VAL A 161 -11.36 -6.84 -3.22
C VAL A 161 -12.10 -8.18 -3.08
N ARG A 162 -12.36 -8.89 -4.18
CA ARG A 162 -12.93 -10.25 -4.13
C ARG A 162 -12.04 -11.23 -3.36
N ALA A 163 -10.72 -11.14 -3.55
CA ALA A 163 -9.77 -11.94 -2.77
C ALA A 163 -9.77 -11.56 -1.28
N GLN A 164 -9.83 -10.26 -0.96
CA GLN A 164 -9.98 -9.78 0.42
C GLN A 164 -11.28 -10.26 1.05
N LYS A 165 -12.39 -10.31 0.29
CA LYS A 165 -13.67 -10.81 0.78
C LYS A 165 -13.57 -12.27 1.23
N LEU A 166 -12.87 -13.12 0.45
CA LEU A 166 -12.63 -14.51 0.85
C LEU A 166 -11.83 -14.61 2.16
N LEU A 167 -10.87 -13.71 2.37
CA LEU A 167 -10.15 -13.65 3.66
C LEU A 167 -11.07 -13.22 4.81
N ILE A 168 -11.92 -12.21 4.60
CA ILE A 168 -12.87 -11.73 5.60
C ILE A 168 -13.84 -12.85 6.00
N ASP A 169 -14.32 -13.63 5.04
CA ASP A 169 -15.17 -14.79 5.29
C ASP A 169 -14.42 -15.90 6.05
N TYR A 170 -13.19 -16.20 5.65
CA TYR A 170 -12.33 -17.16 6.36
C TYR A 170 -12.10 -16.76 7.82
N LEU A 171 -11.97 -15.48 8.12
CA LEU A 171 -11.81 -14.97 9.49
C LEU A 171 -13.13 -14.94 10.27
N GLY A 172 -14.25 -15.29 9.65
CA GLY A 172 -15.57 -15.28 10.26
C GLY A 172 -16.11 -13.88 10.58
N ILE A 173 -15.65 -12.84 9.89
CA ILE A 173 -16.11 -11.45 10.07
C ILE A 173 -17.42 -11.27 9.34
N GLU A 174 -18.48 -10.95 10.06
CA GLU A 174 -19.83 -10.76 9.50
C GLU A 174 -20.09 -9.33 9.06
N LYS A 175 -19.51 -8.36 9.79
CA LYS A 175 -19.58 -6.93 9.48
C LYS A 175 -18.21 -6.29 9.65
N ILE A 176 -17.91 -5.35 8.77
CA ILE A 176 -16.69 -4.54 8.85
C ILE A 176 -17.08 -3.18 9.43
N PHE A 177 -16.61 -2.89 10.63
CA PHE A 177 -16.86 -1.60 11.29
C PHE A 177 -16.33 -0.43 10.44
N CYS A 178 -15.12 -0.59 9.90
CA CYS A 178 -14.53 0.43 9.02
C CYS A 178 -13.59 -0.20 7.99
N VAL A 179 -13.71 0.24 6.74
CA VAL A 179 -12.69 -0.01 5.71
C VAL A 179 -11.93 1.28 5.47
N THR A 180 -10.59 1.24 5.54
CA THR A 180 -9.77 2.44 5.34
C THR A 180 -8.51 2.15 4.53
N GLY A 181 -8.07 3.15 3.77
CA GLY A 181 -6.84 3.03 2.98
C GLY A 181 -6.55 4.27 2.17
N GLY A 182 -5.26 4.46 1.85
CA GLY A 182 -4.78 5.60 1.07
C GLY A 182 -4.39 5.23 -0.36
N SER A 183 -4.56 6.16 -1.31
CA SER A 183 -4.15 5.97 -2.72
C SER A 183 -4.84 4.73 -3.32
N MET A 184 -4.08 3.73 -3.78
CA MET A 184 -4.62 2.42 -4.18
C MET A 184 -5.49 1.79 -3.09
N GLY A 185 -5.09 1.92 -1.81
CA GLY A 185 -5.91 1.45 -0.70
C GLY A 185 -7.27 2.13 -0.65
N GLY A 186 -7.35 3.41 -1.03
CA GLY A 186 -8.61 4.14 -1.17
C GLY A 186 -9.47 3.65 -2.34
N MET A 187 -8.85 3.19 -3.44
CA MET A 187 -9.57 2.52 -4.54
C MET A 187 -10.21 1.21 -4.06
N LEU A 188 -9.45 0.42 -3.28
CA LEU A 188 -9.97 -0.79 -2.63
C LEU A 188 -11.15 -0.47 -1.70
N VAL A 189 -11.08 0.63 -0.93
CA VAL A 189 -12.19 1.11 -0.08
C VAL A 189 -13.43 1.40 -0.90
N LEU A 190 -13.30 2.13 -2.01
CA LEU A 190 -14.43 2.45 -2.90
C LEU A 190 -15.02 1.20 -3.55
N GLU A 191 -14.16 0.27 -3.93
CA GLU A 191 -14.61 -1.02 -4.51
C GLU A 191 -15.34 -1.88 -3.48
N TRP A 192 -14.92 -1.88 -2.20
CA TRP A 192 -15.65 -2.51 -1.10
C TRP A 192 -17.06 -1.94 -0.93
N LEU A 193 -17.20 -0.61 -0.99
CA LEU A 193 -18.51 0.05 -0.91
C LEU A 193 -19.42 -0.27 -2.08
N SER A 194 -18.84 -0.49 -3.27
CA SER A 194 -19.58 -0.84 -4.48
C SER A 194 -20.00 -2.31 -4.52
N LYS A 195 -19.09 -3.23 -4.16
CA LYS A 195 -19.30 -4.68 -4.31
C LYS A 195 -19.95 -5.36 -3.10
N PHE A 196 -19.69 -4.86 -1.89
CA PHE A 196 -20.16 -5.45 -0.63
C PHE A 196 -20.73 -4.39 0.32
N PRO A 197 -21.66 -3.54 -0.15
CA PRO A 197 -22.18 -2.41 0.61
C PRO A 197 -22.83 -2.83 1.94
N GLU A 198 -23.46 -4.01 1.95
CA GLU A 198 -24.13 -4.56 3.14
C GLU A 198 -23.17 -4.94 4.26
N MET A 199 -21.90 -5.19 3.95
CA MET A 199 -20.89 -5.58 4.94
C MET A 199 -20.20 -4.41 5.62
N VAL A 200 -20.20 -3.21 5.02
CA VAL A 200 -19.40 -2.07 5.46
C VAL A 200 -20.24 -1.09 6.25
N HIS A 201 -19.93 -0.90 7.54
CA HIS A 201 -20.61 0.12 8.37
C HIS A 201 -20.09 1.53 8.07
N SER A 202 -18.77 1.70 7.95
CA SER A 202 -18.14 2.99 7.64
C SER A 202 -16.91 2.83 6.76
N ALA A 203 -16.54 3.89 6.04
CA ALA A 203 -15.40 3.88 5.13
C ALA A 203 -14.61 5.18 5.17
N ILE A 204 -13.27 5.08 5.10
CA ILE A 204 -12.37 6.23 5.06
C ILE A 204 -11.42 6.10 3.87
N PRO A 205 -11.83 6.50 2.66
CA PRO A 205 -10.93 6.65 1.53
C PRO A 205 -10.05 7.90 1.71
N ILE A 206 -8.72 7.73 1.55
CA ILE A 206 -7.74 8.80 1.78
C ILE A 206 -6.96 9.05 0.50
N ALA A 207 -6.84 10.31 0.03
CA ALA A 207 -6.01 10.69 -1.11
C ALA A 207 -6.17 9.72 -2.30
N THR A 208 -7.39 9.58 -2.80
CA THR A 208 -7.76 8.63 -3.86
C THR A 208 -8.73 9.25 -4.87
N ALA A 209 -9.08 8.49 -5.90
CA ALA A 209 -10.04 8.88 -6.93
C ALA A 209 -10.95 7.71 -7.30
N THR A 210 -12.04 7.99 -8.02
CA THR A 210 -12.98 6.98 -8.54
C THR A 210 -12.46 6.23 -9.76
N ASN A 211 -11.44 6.77 -10.43
CA ASN A 211 -10.74 6.21 -11.58
C ASN A 211 -9.37 6.88 -11.72
N HIS A 212 -8.44 6.25 -12.44
CA HIS A 212 -7.15 6.87 -12.75
C HIS A 212 -7.30 7.96 -13.84
N SER A 213 -6.63 9.10 -13.60
CA SER A 213 -6.49 10.16 -14.59
C SER A 213 -5.43 9.80 -15.64
N ALA A 214 -5.43 10.50 -16.78
CA ALA A 214 -4.37 10.37 -17.77
C ALA A 214 -2.97 10.65 -17.20
N GLN A 215 -2.85 11.57 -16.23
CA GLN A 215 -1.60 11.84 -15.54
C GLN A 215 -1.11 10.65 -14.70
N ASN A 216 -2.02 10.00 -13.94
CA ASN A 216 -1.68 8.80 -13.17
C ASN A 216 -1.23 7.66 -14.08
N ILE A 217 -1.97 7.41 -15.18
CA ILE A 217 -1.64 6.39 -16.18
C ILE A 217 -0.28 6.68 -16.82
N ALA A 218 0.02 7.93 -17.16
CA ALA A 218 1.30 8.33 -17.75
C ALA A 218 2.48 8.09 -16.79
N LEU A 219 2.33 8.42 -15.50
CA LEU A 219 3.35 8.16 -14.48
C LEU A 219 3.58 6.66 -14.28
N ASN A 220 2.50 5.87 -14.24
CA ASN A 220 2.60 4.42 -14.16
C ASN A 220 3.26 3.83 -15.40
N GLU A 221 2.94 4.33 -16.60
CA GLU A 221 3.56 3.86 -17.85
C GLU A 221 5.05 4.17 -17.88
N LEU A 222 5.47 5.38 -17.49
CA LEU A 222 6.89 5.73 -17.34
C LEU A 222 7.61 4.74 -16.42
N ALA A 223 7.02 4.42 -15.28
CA ALA A 223 7.59 3.48 -14.32
C ALA A 223 7.66 2.06 -14.90
N ARG A 224 6.62 1.58 -15.59
CA ARG A 224 6.64 0.27 -16.26
C ARG A 224 7.68 0.20 -17.35
N GLN A 225 7.78 1.23 -18.19
CA GLN A 225 8.78 1.28 -19.27
C GLN A 225 10.21 1.28 -18.70
N SER A 226 10.47 1.96 -17.58
CA SER A 226 11.80 1.91 -16.95
C SER A 226 12.17 0.50 -16.48
N ILE A 227 11.22 -0.27 -15.97
CA ILE A 227 11.44 -1.68 -15.58
C ILE A 227 11.66 -2.55 -16.82
N MET A 228 10.80 -2.43 -17.83
CA MET A 228 10.86 -3.28 -19.04
C MET A 228 12.08 -2.97 -19.93
N ALA A 229 12.61 -1.74 -19.86
CA ALA A 229 13.84 -1.35 -20.55
C ALA A 229 15.11 -1.85 -19.85
N ASP A 230 15.03 -2.30 -18.59
CA ASP A 230 16.19 -2.90 -17.92
C ASP A 230 16.50 -4.26 -18.56
N PRO A 231 17.73 -4.47 -19.12
CA PRO A 231 18.10 -5.74 -19.74
C PRO A 231 17.89 -6.96 -18.85
N ASN A 232 18.03 -6.78 -17.53
CA ASN A 232 17.88 -7.85 -16.55
C ASN A 232 16.42 -8.22 -16.28
N TRP A 233 15.44 -7.45 -16.79
CA TRP A 233 14.04 -7.82 -16.69
C TRP A 233 13.72 -9.08 -17.52
N ASN A 234 14.43 -9.31 -18.63
CA ASN A 234 14.38 -10.53 -19.44
C ASN A 234 12.93 -10.98 -19.72
N SER A 235 12.08 -10.06 -20.22
CA SER A 235 10.65 -10.31 -20.45
C SER A 235 9.90 -10.87 -19.23
N GLY A 236 10.34 -10.51 -18.03
CA GLY A 236 9.77 -10.95 -16.75
C GLY A 236 10.32 -12.27 -16.20
N ASN A 237 11.29 -12.90 -16.89
CA ASN A 237 11.86 -14.20 -16.54
C ASN A 237 13.22 -14.07 -15.81
N TYR A 238 13.26 -13.31 -14.70
CA TYR A 238 14.49 -13.03 -13.94
C TYR A 238 14.58 -13.79 -12.61
N TYR A 239 13.56 -14.54 -12.20
CA TYR A 239 13.48 -15.13 -10.85
C TYR A 239 14.55 -16.18 -10.56
N ASN A 240 14.98 -16.91 -11.59
CA ASN A 240 16.04 -17.93 -11.50
C ASN A 240 17.42 -17.38 -11.88
N SER A 241 17.58 -16.06 -11.98
CA SER A 241 18.83 -15.38 -12.31
C SER A 241 19.34 -14.59 -11.11
N ASP A 242 20.67 -14.49 -10.97
CA ASP A 242 21.32 -13.58 -10.03
C ASP A 242 21.14 -12.11 -10.46
N ASN A 243 20.91 -11.88 -11.75
CA ASN A 243 20.68 -10.56 -12.33
C ASN A 243 19.18 -10.25 -12.31
N LYS A 244 18.80 -9.23 -11.53
CA LYS A 244 17.42 -8.73 -11.42
C LYS A 244 17.31 -7.32 -12.00
N PRO A 245 16.12 -6.87 -12.42
CA PRO A 245 15.92 -5.54 -13.01
C PRO A 245 15.93 -4.42 -11.95
N LEU A 246 17.00 -4.36 -11.15
CA LEU A 246 17.10 -3.45 -10.01
C LEU A 246 17.20 -1.99 -10.45
N LYS A 247 17.87 -1.73 -11.59
CA LYS A 247 18.01 -0.36 -12.13
C LYS A 247 16.66 0.19 -12.58
N GLY A 248 15.93 -0.59 -13.37
CA GLY A 248 14.61 -0.20 -13.85
C GLY A 248 13.62 0.00 -12.72
N LEU A 249 13.59 -0.91 -11.74
CA LEU A 249 12.73 -0.80 -10.56
C LEU A 249 13.11 0.41 -9.68
N SER A 250 14.42 0.71 -9.55
CA SER A 250 14.91 1.88 -8.84
C SER A 250 14.42 3.18 -9.51
N VAL A 251 14.52 3.29 -10.84
CA VAL A 251 14.02 4.46 -11.60
C VAL A 251 12.50 4.59 -11.47
N ALA A 252 11.75 3.50 -11.53
CA ALA A 252 10.31 3.50 -11.28
C ALA A 252 9.98 4.07 -9.89
N ARG A 253 10.75 3.70 -8.86
CA ARG A 253 10.60 4.24 -7.50
C ARG A 253 10.95 5.73 -7.41
N MET A 254 11.98 6.18 -8.10
CA MET A 254 12.35 7.61 -8.18
C MET A 254 11.20 8.44 -8.78
N ALA A 255 10.62 7.99 -9.88
CA ALA A 255 9.46 8.65 -10.52
C ALA A 255 8.26 8.73 -9.55
N ALA A 256 7.97 7.65 -8.83
CA ALA A 256 6.93 7.63 -7.81
C ALA A 256 7.20 8.65 -6.69
N HIS A 257 8.45 8.76 -6.20
CA HIS A 257 8.79 9.72 -5.14
C HIS A 257 8.66 11.19 -5.58
N ILE A 258 8.88 11.49 -6.85
CA ILE A 258 8.61 12.84 -7.40
C ILE A 258 7.10 13.12 -7.30
N SER A 259 6.24 12.14 -7.60
CA SER A 259 4.79 12.33 -7.57
C SER A 259 4.17 12.37 -6.17
N TYR A 260 4.87 11.87 -5.13
CA TYR A 260 4.37 11.83 -3.75
C TYR A 260 4.57 13.13 -2.97
N LEU A 261 5.43 14.02 -3.45
CA LEU A 261 5.74 15.28 -2.79
C LEU A 261 5.17 16.46 -3.60
N SER A 262 4.61 17.44 -2.91
CA SER A 262 4.22 18.69 -3.57
C SER A 262 5.45 19.47 -4.02
N LYS A 263 5.26 20.36 -5.01
CA LYS A 263 6.31 21.29 -5.46
C LYS A 263 6.91 22.07 -4.29
N ASP A 264 6.05 22.58 -3.41
CA ASP A 264 6.47 23.37 -2.26
C ASP A 264 7.25 22.55 -1.24
N ALA A 265 6.82 21.30 -0.99
CA ALA A 265 7.54 20.38 -0.13
C ALA A 265 8.92 20.02 -0.71
N LEU A 266 9.03 19.75 -2.01
CA LEU A 266 10.31 19.52 -2.69
C LEU A 266 11.22 20.74 -2.57
N HIS A 267 10.69 21.94 -2.82
CA HIS A 267 11.46 23.19 -2.74
C HIS A 267 11.89 23.48 -1.31
N SER A 268 10.99 23.36 -0.34
CA SER A 268 11.30 23.61 1.09
C SER A 268 12.34 22.63 1.63
N LYS A 269 12.26 21.35 1.22
CA LYS A 269 13.15 20.30 1.72
C LYS A 269 14.54 20.32 1.08
N PHE A 270 14.61 20.54 -0.21
CA PHE A 270 15.84 20.37 -0.98
C PHE A 270 16.32 21.67 -1.64
N GLY A 271 15.42 22.49 -2.17
CA GLY A 271 15.75 23.69 -2.93
C GLY A 271 16.73 23.39 -4.07
N ARG A 272 17.82 24.14 -4.11
CA ARG A 272 19.00 23.88 -4.94
C ARG A 272 20.25 23.56 -4.08
N ASN A 273 20.05 23.02 -2.90
CA ASN A 273 21.14 22.70 -1.98
C ASN A 273 22.03 21.60 -2.56
N LEU A 274 23.33 21.80 -2.45
CA LEU A 274 24.34 20.82 -2.84
C LEU A 274 24.47 19.71 -1.81
N GLN A 275 24.81 18.50 -2.27
CA GLN A 275 25.00 17.32 -1.45
C GLN A 275 26.44 17.25 -0.95
N ASP A 276 26.65 17.60 0.33
CA ASP A 276 27.94 17.50 1.03
C ASP A 276 29.14 18.13 0.28
N LYS A 277 28.89 19.19 -0.49
CA LYS A 277 29.90 19.93 -1.27
C LYS A 277 29.61 21.43 -1.33
N SER A 278 30.61 22.23 -1.63
CA SER A 278 30.51 23.71 -1.72
C SER A 278 30.39 24.26 -3.14
N SER A 279 30.67 23.43 -4.15
CA SER A 279 30.62 23.81 -5.57
C SER A 279 30.13 22.65 -6.43
N LEU A 280 29.70 22.94 -7.65
CA LEU A 280 29.32 21.94 -8.66
C LEU A 280 30.56 21.20 -9.16
N ASP A 281 30.45 19.87 -9.35
CA ASP A 281 31.54 19.04 -9.88
C ASP A 281 31.51 18.95 -11.40
N TYR A 282 30.43 19.42 -12.06
CA TYR A 282 30.21 19.30 -13.51
C TYR A 282 30.36 17.87 -14.02
N SER A 283 29.88 16.90 -13.22
CA SER A 283 29.88 15.47 -13.54
C SER A 283 28.44 14.90 -13.59
N PHE A 284 28.31 13.59 -13.86
CA PHE A 284 27.02 12.88 -13.75
C PHE A 284 26.74 12.29 -12.36
N ASP A 285 27.61 12.56 -11.38
CA ASP A 285 27.35 12.23 -9.99
C ASP A 285 26.34 13.20 -9.36
N ALA A 286 25.83 12.87 -8.18
CA ALA A 286 24.83 13.70 -7.52
C ALA A 286 25.45 15.00 -7.01
N ASP A 287 25.11 16.12 -7.62
CA ASP A 287 25.46 17.46 -7.12
C ASP A 287 24.42 17.96 -6.11
N PHE A 288 23.15 17.74 -6.37
CA PHE A 288 22.06 18.26 -5.56
C PHE A 288 21.52 17.23 -4.56
N GLN A 289 21.06 17.70 -3.41
CA GLN A 289 20.44 16.85 -2.38
C GLN A 289 19.24 16.06 -2.90
N ILE A 290 18.44 16.63 -3.80
CA ILE A 290 17.30 15.93 -4.39
C ILE A 290 17.73 14.72 -5.23
N GLU A 291 18.87 14.79 -5.94
CA GLU A 291 19.39 13.66 -6.73
C GLU A 291 19.81 12.52 -5.80
N SER A 292 20.55 12.83 -4.75
CA SER A 292 20.95 11.88 -3.72
C SER A 292 19.75 11.25 -3.03
N TYR A 293 18.73 12.04 -2.67
CA TYR A 293 17.48 11.54 -2.11
C TYR A 293 16.78 10.55 -3.03
N LEU A 294 16.59 10.88 -4.30
CA LEU A 294 15.92 9.99 -5.25
C LEU A 294 16.69 8.70 -5.46
N ARG A 295 18.02 8.78 -5.62
CA ARG A 295 18.88 7.59 -5.73
C ARG A 295 18.77 6.69 -4.49
N HIS A 296 18.78 7.28 -3.30
CA HIS A 296 18.59 6.54 -2.04
C HIS A 296 17.22 5.85 -1.97
N GLN A 297 16.13 6.55 -2.34
CA GLN A 297 14.79 5.98 -2.35
C GLN A 297 14.67 4.82 -3.34
N GLY A 298 15.28 4.94 -4.52
CA GLY A 298 15.34 3.87 -5.50
C GLY A 298 16.14 2.67 -4.99
N PHE A 299 17.32 2.90 -4.45
CA PHE A 299 18.23 1.86 -3.95
C PHE A 299 17.62 1.04 -2.80
N THR A 300 17.00 1.70 -1.81
CA THR A 300 16.40 1.01 -0.67
C THR A 300 15.10 0.27 -1.01
N PHE A 301 14.49 0.57 -2.14
CA PHE A 301 13.23 -0.06 -2.56
C PHE A 301 13.41 -1.44 -3.16
N VAL A 302 14.48 -1.65 -3.94
CA VAL A 302 14.70 -2.87 -4.73
C VAL A 302 14.90 -4.13 -3.88
N ASP A 303 15.29 -3.97 -2.62
CA ASP A 303 15.47 -5.11 -1.72
C ASP A 303 14.15 -5.70 -1.21
N ARG A 304 13.06 -4.94 -1.25
CA ARG A 304 11.78 -5.35 -0.67
C ARG A 304 10.64 -5.49 -1.67
N PHE A 305 10.80 -5.04 -2.91
CA PHE A 305 9.71 -5.05 -3.87
C PHE A 305 10.09 -5.79 -5.16
N ASP A 306 9.12 -6.47 -5.74
CA ASP A 306 9.27 -7.25 -6.96
C ASP A 306 8.88 -6.43 -8.19
N ALA A 307 9.69 -6.50 -9.24
CA ALA A 307 9.49 -5.70 -10.45
C ALA A 307 8.21 -6.11 -11.21
N ASN A 308 7.96 -7.40 -11.37
CA ASN A 308 6.72 -7.85 -12.03
C ASN A 308 5.49 -7.49 -11.20
N SER A 309 5.54 -7.65 -9.87
CA SER A 309 4.45 -7.19 -9.00
C SER A 309 4.15 -5.70 -9.18
N TYR A 310 5.19 -4.87 -9.35
CA TYR A 310 5.01 -3.45 -9.66
C TYR A 310 4.26 -3.24 -10.99
N LEU A 311 4.61 -4.00 -12.04
CA LEU A 311 3.93 -3.94 -13.34
C LEU A 311 2.44 -4.31 -13.21
N TYR A 312 2.14 -5.42 -12.54
CA TYR A 312 0.78 -5.92 -12.39
C TYR A 312 -0.10 -4.99 -11.56
N ILE A 313 0.39 -4.52 -10.41
CA ILE A 313 -0.40 -3.66 -9.52
C ILE A 313 -0.63 -2.29 -10.18
N THR A 314 0.38 -1.68 -10.83
CA THR A 314 0.17 -0.42 -11.55
C THR A 314 -0.80 -0.57 -12.72
N ARG A 315 -0.81 -1.72 -13.39
CA ARG A 315 -1.81 -2.01 -14.43
C ARG A 315 -3.22 -2.16 -13.84
N ALA A 316 -3.36 -2.83 -12.69
CA ALA A 316 -4.63 -2.93 -11.97
C ALA A 316 -5.18 -1.55 -11.57
N MET A 317 -4.30 -0.64 -11.14
CA MET A 317 -4.67 0.75 -10.84
C MET A 317 -5.11 1.52 -12.09
N ASP A 318 -4.44 1.34 -13.23
CA ASP A 318 -4.81 2.01 -14.49
C ASP A 318 -6.18 1.54 -15.00
N TYR A 319 -6.55 0.29 -14.77
CA TYR A 319 -7.85 -0.26 -15.15
C TYR A 319 -8.96 0.12 -14.17
N PHE A 320 -8.62 0.71 -13.03
CA PHE A 320 -9.62 1.04 -12.02
C PHE A 320 -10.52 2.18 -12.49
N ASP A 321 -11.80 1.88 -12.56
CA ASP A 321 -12.92 2.78 -12.66
C ASP A 321 -14.13 2.12 -11.96
N VAL A 322 -14.47 2.61 -10.76
CA VAL A 322 -15.54 2.03 -9.95
C VAL A 322 -16.92 2.12 -10.62
N SER A 323 -17.07 2.99 -11.63
CA SER A 323 -18.32 3.18 -12.37
C SER A 323 -18.42 2.36 -13.65
N SER A 324 -17.33 1.68 -14.06
CA SER A 324 -17.25 0.97 -15.35
C SER A 324 -18.36 -0.06 -15.56
N SER A 325 -18.70 -0.83 -14.52
CA SER A 325 -19.78 -1.83 -14.56
C SER A 325 -21.20 -1.21 -14.54
N ASN A 326 -21.33 0.10 -14.34
CA ASN A 326 -22.59 0.83 -14.24
C ASN A 326 -22.68 1.96 -15.27
N ASN A 327 -22.16 1.74 -16.47
CA ASN A 327 -22.19 2.67 -17.59
C ASN A 327 -21.64 4.08 -17.25
N GLY A 328 -20.63 4.15 -16.38
CA GLY A 328 -20.02 5.41 -15.94
C GLY A 328 -20.80 6.14 -14.85
N SER A 329 -21.86 5.56 -14.29
CA SER A 329 -22.65 6.19 -13.23
C SER A 329 -22.11 5.86 -11.85
N LEU A 330 -21.51 6.83 -11.18
CA LEU A 330 -21.07 6.69 -9.79
C LEU A 330 -22.26 6.53 -8.83
N ILE A 331 -23.40 7.17 -9.09
CA ILE A 331 -24.61 7.02 -8.27
C ILE A 331 -25.07 5.57 -8.29
N GLU A 332 -25.16 4.97 -9.48
CA GLU A 332 -25.55 3.55 -9.62
C GLU A 332 -24.55 2.62 -8.93
N SER A 333 -23.24 2.97 -8.95
CA SER A 333 -22.20 2.16 -8.32
C SER A 333 -22.32 2.10 -6.80
N PHE A 334 -22.89 3.13 -6.18
CA PHE A 334 -22.99 3.24 -4.71
C PHE A 334 -24.43 3.26 -4.19
N LYS A 335 -25.44 3.09 -5.04
CA LYS A 335 -26.87 3.23 -4.66
C LYS A 335 -27.33 2.32 -3.51
N ASN A 336 -26.67 1.18 -3.32
CA ASN A 336 -26.97 0.25 -2.23
C ASN A 336 -26.17 0.51 -0.96
N THR A 337 -25.30 1.53 -0.96
CA THR A 337 -24.40 1.83 0.17
C THR A 337 -25.14 2.66 1.21
N SER A 338 -25.24 2.14 2.43
CA SER A 338 -25.71 2.86 3.63
C SER A 338 -24.58 3.25 4.60
N SER A 339 -23.35 3.04 4.18
CA SER A 339 -22.15 3.30 5.01
C SER A 339 -21.91 4.78 5.25
N LYS A 340 -21.39 5.12 6.42
CA LYS A 340 -20.87 6.46 6.70
C LYS A 340 -19.52 6.63 6.03
N VAL A 341 -19.36 7.65 5.19
CA VAL A 341 -18.11 7.85 4.42
C VAL A 341 -17.44 9.15 4.83
N LEU A 342 -16.15 9.06 5.25
CA LEU A 342 -15.28 10.19 5.50
C LEU A 342 -14.17 10.23 4.46
N CYS A 343 -14.23 11.18 3.52
CA CYS A 343 -13.16 11.38 2.53
C CYS A 343 -12.08 12.30 3.09
N ILE A 344 -10.81 11.88 3.01
CA ILE A 344 -9.66 12.71 3.39
C ILE A 344 -8.84 13.01 2.14
N SER A 345 -8.57 14.30 1.89
CA SER A 345 -7.73 14.78 0.79
C SER A 345 -6.75 15.85 1.25
N PHE A 346 -5.69 16.05 0.49
CA PHE A 346 -4.67 17.06 0.77
C PHE A 346 -4.69 18.12 -0.34
N THR A 347 -4.68 19.39 0.01
CA THR A 347 -4.77 20.51 -0.96
C THR A 347 -3.55 20.59 -1.88
N SER A 348 -2.41 20.09 -1.43
CA SER A 348 -1.16 20.04 -2.18
C SER A 348 -0.95 18.75 -2.98
N ASP A 349 -1.88 17.79 -2.90
CA ASP A 349 -1.81 16.53 -3.64
C ASP A 349 -2.12 16.79 -5.13
N TRP A 350 -1.12 16.57 -5.97
CA TRP A 350 -1.26 16.74 -7.42
C TRP A 350 -1.47 15.42 -8.16
N LEU A 351 -1.31 14.28 -7.43
CA LEU A 351 -1.59 12.95 -7.94
C LEU A 351 -3.09 12.60 -7.81
N TYR A 352 -3.67 12.91 -6.63
CA TYR A 352 -5.10 12.79 -6.34
C TYR A 352 -5.65 14.11 -5.79
N PRO A 353 -5.83 15.11 -6.65
CA PRO A 353 -6.25 16.44 -6.23
C PRO A 353 -7.62 16.41 -5.52
N THR A 354 -7.85 17.38 -4.64
CA THR A 354 -9.09 17.49 -3.86
C THR A 354 -10.37 17.49 -4.72
N SER A 355 -10.27 17.87 -5.99
CA SER A 355 -11.37 17.78 -6.96
C SER A 355 -11.90 16.35 -7.13
N GLU A 356 -11.03 15.33 -7.07
CA GLU A 356 -11.43 13.93 -7.17
C GLU A 356 -12.22 13.49 -5.93
N ASN A 357 -11.75 13.89 -4.73
CA ASN A 357 -12.48 13.61 -3.50
C ASN A 357 -13.82 14.35 -3.43
N LYS A 358 -13.93 15.57 -3.98
CA LYS A 358 -15.20 16.29 -4.09
C LYS A 358 -16.22 15.54 -4.95
N LYS A 359 -15.78 14.82 -5.99
CA LYS A 359 -16.69 13.95 -6.78
C LYS A 359 -17.28 12.85 -5.90
N ILE A 360 -16.44 12.17 -5.10
CA ILE A 360 -16.86 11.11 -4.17
C ILE A 360 -17.89 11.67 -3.18
N VAL A 361 -17.56 12.77 -2.49
CA VAL A 361 -18.44 13.42 -1.52
C VAL A 361 -19.78 13.83 -2.14
N LYS A 362 -19.77 14.37 -3.37
CA LYS A 362 -20.98 14.76 -4.08
C LYS A 362 -21.91 13.57 -4.30
N VAL A 363 -21.37 12.41 -4.67
CA VAL A 363 -22.15 11.18 -4.89
C VAL A 363 -22.81 10.74 -3.59
N PHE A 364 -22.05 10.60 -2.49
CA PHE A 364 -22.59 10.16 -1.20
C PHE A 364 -23.55 11.18 -0.55
N ASN A 365 -23.47 12.46 -0.88
CA ASN A 365 -24.48 13.45 -0.46
C ASN A 365 -25.76 13.42 -1.31
N THR A 366 -25.77 12.72 -2.45
CA THR A 366 -26.93 12.58 -3.34
C THR A 366 -27.71 11.32 -3.02
N LEU A 367 -27.06 10.31 -2.49
CA LEU A 367 -27.65 9.03 -2.04
C LEU A 367 -28.32 9.18 -0.68
#